data_45f6703d12412f9854dd7058ea9ed887
#
_entry.id   45f6703d12412f9854dd7058ea9ed887
#
_cell.length_a   1.000
_cell.length_b   1.000
_cell.length_c   1.000
_cell.angle_alpha   90.00
_cell.angle_beta   90.00
_cell.angle_gamma   90.00
#
_symmetry.space_group_name_H-M   'P 1'
#
loop_
_entity.id
_entity.type
_entity.pdbx_description
1 polymer ?
#
loop_
_entity_poly.entity_id
_entity_poly.type
_entity_poly.pdbx_seq_one_letter_code
_entity_poly.pdbx_strand_id
1 'polypeptide(L)'
;MPAVAAELMAGGPVAEVVLVDVKSRVAALEKVGVTPGLGTILVGDDPASAGYVRKKHEACEEAGLASQNTVVPADAPPAALDEAVARFNEDPAVDAFIIQHPVPDGFDFNTALAAMDPAKDADGLHPVNLGRLVLQEDGPVPCTPAG
;
A
#
# COMPACT_ATOMS: atom_id res chain seq x y z
N MET A 1 -34.32 -18.42 -26.52
CA MET A 1 -34.02 -17.67 -25.31
C MET A 1 -33.28 -16.41 -25.73
N PRO A 2 -33.65 -15.22 -25.28
CA PRO A 2 -32.84 -14.02 -25.56
C PRO A 2 -31.47 -14.19 -24.98
N ALA A 3 -30.41 -13.92 -25.77
CA ALA A 3 -29.03 -13.92 -25.26
C ALA A 3 -28.92 -12.78 -24.23
N VAL A 4 -28.61 -13.11 -23.01
CA VAL A 4 -28.24 -12.11 -21.99
C VAL A 4 -26.87 -11.59 -22.41
N ALA A 5 -26.80 -10.32 -22.82
CA ALA A 5 -25.53 -9.68 -23.10
C ALA A 5 -24.74 -9.55 -21.78
N ALA A 6 -23.48 -9.95 -21.80
CA ALA A 6 -22.60 -9.75 -20.64
C ALA A 6 -22.35 -8.24 -20.43
N GLU A 7 -22.46 -7.78 -19.20
CA GLU A 7 -22.13 -6.40 -18.82
C GLU A 7 -20.65 -6.30 -18.50
N LEU A 8 -19.98 -5.25 -18.99
CA LEU A 8 -18.58 -5.00 -18.71
C LEU A 8 -18.45 -4.37 -17.31
N MET A 9 -17.87 -5.10 -16.38
CA MET A 9 -17.51 -4.60 -15.05
C MET A 9 -16.17 -3.84 -15.12
N ALA A 10 -16.21 -2.59 -15.56
CA ALA A 10 -15.01 -1.75 -15.68
C ALA A 10 -14.58 -1.22 -14.31
N GLY A 11 -13.29 -1.40 -13.94
CA GLY A 11 -12.73 -0.88 -12.68
C GLY A 11 -12.51 0.64 -12.66
N GLY A 12 -12.38 1.29 -13.82
CA GLY A 12 -12.12 2.72 -13.92
C GLY A 12 -13.12 3.61 -13.17
N PRO A 13 -14.45 3.48 -13.42
CA PRO A 13 -15.45 4.26 -12.71
C PRO A 13 -15.44 4.06 -11.18
N VAL A 14 -15.14 2.84 -10.72
CA VAL A 14 -15.03 2.55 -9.28
C VAL A 14 -13.80 3.24 -8.69
N ALA A 15 -12.66 3.16 -9.38
CA ALA A 15 -11.42 3.83 -8.96
C ALA A 15 -11.60 5.36 -8.88
N GLU A 16 -12.35 5.95 -9.83
CA GLU A 16 -12.65 7.39 -9.83
C GLU A 16 -13.47 7.81 -8.60
N VAL A 17 -14.49 7.04 -8.23
CA VAL A 17 -15.30 7.30 -7.02
C VAL A 17 -14.43 7.23 -5.77
N VAL A 18 -13.55 6.23 -5.66
CA VAL A 18 -12.62 6.09 -4.54
C VAL A 18 -11.66 7.27 -4.46
N LEU A 19 -11.08 7.70 -5.60
CA LEU A 19 -10.16 8.84 -5.64
C LEU A 19 -10.85 10.16 -5.25
N VAL A 20 -12.10 10.37 -5.64
CA VAL A 20 -12.88 11.56 -5.24
C VAL A 20 -13.07 11.58 -3.72
N ASP A 21 -13.41 10.46 -3.10
CA ASP A 21 -13.54 10.36 -1.65
C ASP A 21 -12.20 10.64 -0.95
N VAL A 22 -11.11 9.99 -1.40
CA VAL A 22 -9.77 10.20 -0.86
C VAL A 22 -9.35 11.67 -0.94
N LYS A 23 -9.50 12.33 -2.10
CA LYS A 23 -9.20 13.75 -2.27
C LYS A 23 -9.98 14.63 -1.29
N SER A 24 -11.27 14.33 -1.09
CA SER A 24 -12.11 15.06 -0.15
C SER A 24 -11.61 14.93 1.30
N ARG A 25 -11.20 13.72 1.69
CA ARG A 25 -10.66 13.44 3.03
C ARG A 25 -9.29 14.09 3.24
N VAL A 26 -8.41 14.03 2.24
CA VAL A 26 -7.10 14.72 2.27
C VAL A 26 -7.29 16.22 2.42
N ALA A 27 -8.16 16.84 1.63
CA ALA A 27 -8.45 18.27 1.74
C ALA A 27 -9.03 18.68 3.11
N ALA A 28 -9.72 17.76 3.80
CA ALA A 28 -10.19 18.00 5.17
C ALA A 28 -9.04 17.95 6.18
N LEU A 29 -8.08 17.03 6.02
CA LEU A 29 -6.88 16.92 6.85
C LEU A 29 -5.95 18.13 6.67
N GLU A 30 -5.75 18.58 5.43
CA GLU A 30 -4.94 19.77 5.13
C GLU A 30 -5.43 21.03 5.85
N LYS A 31 -6.75 21.20 6.03
CA LYS A 31 -7.34 22.33 6.77
C LYS A 31 -6.93 22.36 8.25
N VAL A 32 -6.54 21.22 8.80
CA VAL A 32 -6.04 21.09 10.17
C VAL A 32 -4.52 20.90 10.22
N GLY A 33 -3.83 21.12 9.10
CA GLY A 33 -2.37 21.08 9.01
C GLY A 33 -1.78 19.67 8.94
N VAL A 34 -2.57 18.67 8.55
CA VAL A 34 -2.12 17.28 8.40
C VAL A 34 -2.02 16.91 6.92
N THR A 35 -0.86 16.45 6.48
CA THR A 35 -0.65 15.87 5.15
C THR A 35 -0.37 14.38 5.32
N PRO A 36 -1.29 13.49 4.90
CA PRO A 36 -1.07 12.06 5.05
C PRO A 36 0.06 11.57 4.15
N GLY A 37 0.85 10.61 4.64
CA GLY A 37 2.04 10.09 3.97
C GLY A 37 1.98 8.58 3.72
N LEU A 38 2.21 8.17 2.45
CA LEU A 38 2.34 6.77 2.05
C LEU A 38 3.80 6.43 1.75
N GLY A 39 4.31 5.36 2.40
CA GLY A 39 5.61 4.76 2.09
C GLY A 39 5.48 3.57 1.14
N THR A 40 6.49 3.35 0.30
CA THR A 40 6.65 2.10 -0.46
C THR A 40 8.07 1.58 -0.33
N ILE A 41 8.24 0.28 -0.11
CA ILE A 41 9.53 -0.41 -0.14
C ILE A 41 9.52 -1.32 -1.36
N LEU A 42 10.42 -1.07 -2.30
CA LEU A 42 10.67 -1.91 -3.48
C LEU A 42 11.99 -2.63 -3.28
N VAL A 43 12.00 -3.95 -3.42
CA VAL A 43 13.23 -4.75 -3.38
C VAL A 43 13.57 -5.19 -4.80
N GLY A 44 14.76 -4.85 -5.25
CA GLY A 44 15.21 -5.12 -6.61
C GLY A 44 14.72 -4.10 -7.62
N ASP A 45 14.76 -4.49 -8.90
CA ASP A 45 14.52 -3.64 -10.06
C ASP A 45 13.52 -4.24 -11.06
N ASP A 46 12.67 -5.20 -10.62
CA ASP A 46 11.65 -5.77 -11.47
C ASP A 46 10.78 -4.68 -12.11
N PRO A 47 10.71 -4.61 -13.47
CA PRO A 47 10.01 -3.51 -14.14
C PRO A 47 8.52 -3.46 -13.87
N ALA A 48 7.87 -4.62 -13.62
CA ALA A 48 6.45 -4.66 -13.30
C ALA A 48 6.20 -4.06 -11.91
N SER A 49 6.98 -4.48 -10.90
CA SER A 49 6.93 -3.96 -9.53
C SER A 49 7.24 -2.46 -9.48
N ALA A 50 8.27 -2.01 -10.19
CA ALA A 50 8.61 -0.59 -10.31
C ALA A 50 7.48 0.21 -10.98
N GLY A 51 6.81 -0.36 -11.98
CA GLY A 51 5.63 0.22 -12.62
C GLY A 51 4.45 0.40 -11.67
N TYR A 52 4.20 -0.58 -10.80
CA TYR A 52 3.15 -0.50 -9.77
C TYR A 52 3.47 0.56 -8.71
N VAL A 53 4.70 0.59 -8.23
CA VAL A 53 5.16 1.61 -7.27
C VAL A 53 5.00 3.00 -7.86
N ARG A 54 5.45 3.24 -9.11
CA ARG A 54 5.27 4.52 -9.78
C ARG A 54 3.81 4.96 -9.84
N LYS A 55 2.89 4.07 -10.24
CA LYS A 55 1.45 4.39 -10.30
C LYS A 55 0.88 4.74 -8.92
N LYS A 56 1.36 4.10 -7.85
CA LYS A 56 0.95 4.45 -6.48
C LYS A 56 1.39 5.87 -6.12
N HIS A 57 2.62 6.25 -6.46
CA HIS A 57 3.12 7.61 -6.21
C HIS A 57 2.38 8.67 -7.06
N GLU A 58 2.11 8.38 -8.34
CA GLU A 58 1.30 9.24 -9.21
C GLU A 58 -0.10 9.45 -8.61
N ALA A 59 -0.74 8.40 -8.09
CA ALA A 59 -2.04 8.50 -7.44
C ALA A 59 -1.98 9.28 -6.11
N CYS A 60 -0.91 9.14 -5.34
CA CYS A 60 -0.68 9.94 -4.13
C CYS A 60 -0.57 11.44 -4.48
N GLU A 61 0.25 11.78 -5.47
CA GLU A 61 0.40 13.16 -5.94
C GLU A 61 -0.95 13.74 -6.40
N GLU A 62 -1.70 12.98 -7.21
CA GLU A 62 -3.02 13.39 -7.68
C GLU A 62 -4.02 13.62 -6.54
N ALA A 63 -3.92 12.83 -5.47
CA ALA A 63 -4.82 12.91 -4.32
C ALA A 63 -4.36 13.91 -3.24
N GLY A 64 -3.15 14.47 -3.35
CA GLY A 64 -2.58 15.40 -2.35
C GLY A 64 -1.92 14.71 -1.16
N LEU A 65 -1.58 13.42 -1.26
CA LEU A 65 -0.80 12.72 -0.24
C LEU A 65 0.70 12.95 -0.45
N ALA A 66 1.46 13.04 0.63
CA ALA A 66 2.91 12.86 0.57
C ALA A 66 3.23 11.40 0.26
N SER A 67 4.33 11.14 -0.46
CA SER A 67 4.75 9.77 -0.70
C SER A 67 6.27 9.63 -0.67
N GLN A 68 6.75 8.52 -0.11
CA GLN A 68 8.17 8.18 -0.01
C GLN A 68 8.41 6.79 -0.60
N ASN A 69 9.45 6.65 -1.43
CA ASN A 69 9.87 5.35 -1.97
C ASN A 69 11.27 4.99 -1.45
N THR A 70 11.41 3.77 -0.96
CA THR A 70 12.69 3.16 -0.65
C THR A 70 12.95 2.01 -1.59
N VAL A 71 14.08 2.05 -2.28
CA VAL A 71 14.55 0.94 -3.12
C VAL A 71 15.68 0.22 -2.39
N VAL A 72 15.47 -1.06 -2.11
CA VAL A 72 16.50 -1.96 -1.58
C VAL A 72 17.10 -2.71 -2.78
N PRO A 73 18.41 -2.62 -3.04
CA PRO A 73 19.04 -3.35 -4.13
C PRO A 73 18.83 -4.87 -4.01
N ALA A 74 18.67 -5.57 -5.13
CA ALA A 74 18.47 -7.03 -5.14
C ALA A 74 19.67 -7.81 -4.57
N ASP A 75 20.86 -7.23 -4.61
CA ASP A 75 22.11 -7.78 -4.08
C ASP A 75 22.47 -7.27 -2.67
N ALA A 76 21.58 -6.49 -2.05
CA ALA A 76 21.77 -6.03 -0.69
C ALA A 76 21.64 -7.20 0.32
N PRO A 77 22.28 -7.08 1.51
CA PRO A 77 22.05 -8.04 2.59
C PRO A 77 20.55 -8.11 2.94
N PRO A 78 20.03 -9.30 3.33
CA PRO A 78 18.61 -9.44 3.74
C PRO A 78 18.16 -8.44 4.80
N ALA A 79 19.06 -8.09 5.74
CA ALA A 79 18.82 -7.09 6.78
C ALA A 79 18.45 -5.69 6.23
N ALA A 80 18.80 -5.37 4.99
CA ALA A 80 18.46 -4.08 4.39
C ALA A 80 16.94 -3.88 4.22
N LEU A 81 16.18 -4.96 4.03
CA LEU A 81 14.72 -4.90 4.02
C LEU A 81 14.19 -4.63 5.44
N ASP A 82 14.72 -5.32 6.44
CA ASP A 82 14.32 -5.13 7.84
C ASP A 82 14.62 -3.70 8.32
N GLU A 83 15.77 -3.15 7.94
CA GLU A 83 16.14 -1.76 8.21
C GLU A 83 15.18 -0.76 7.53
N ALA A 84 14.75 -1.03 6.30
CA ALA A 84 13.78 -0.20 5.60
C ALA A 84 12.41 -0.22 6.29
N VAL A 85 11.95 -1.38 6.76
CA VAL A 85 10.72 -1.54 7.54
C VAL A 85 10.82 -0.79 8.87
N ALA A 86 11.91 -0.98 9.62
CA ALA A 86 12.14 -0.30 10.89
C ALA A 86 12.12 1.23 10.73
N ARG A 87 12.78 1.75 9.69
CA ARG A 87 12.78 3.18 9.39
C ARG A 87 11.38 3.72 9.13
N PHE A 88 10.55 3.04 8.33
CA PHE A 88 9.19 3.50 8.07
C PHE A 88 8.26 3.33 9.27
N ASN A 89 8.49 2.34 10.13
CA ASN A 89 7.78 2.24 11.40
C ASN A 89 8.01 3.48 12.28
N GLU A 90 9.24 4.00 12.30
CA GLU A 90 9.66 5.12 13.16
C GLU A 90 9.41 6.51 12.51
N ASP A 91 9.27 6.58 11.18
CA ASP A 91 9.11 7.86 10.47
C ASP A 91 7.71 8.44 10.71
N PRO A 92 7.60 9.60 11.38
CA PRO A 92 6.32 10.26 11.63
C PRO A 92 5.68 10.86 10.35
N ALA A 93 6.43 10.97 9.25
CA ALA A 93 5.92 11.43 7.96
C ALA A 93 5.32 10.28 7.11
N VAL A 94 5.41 9.05 7.60
CA VAL A 94 4.83 7.85 6.98
C VAL A 94 3.70 7.33 7.86
N ASP A 95 2.46 7.59 7.46
CA ASP A 95 1.27 7.10 8.18
C ASP A 95 0.96 5.64 7.88
N ALA A 96 1.26 5.21 6.65
CA ALA A 96 1.13 3.83 6.23
C ALA A 96 2.14 3.50 5.13
N PHE A 97 2.51 2.22 4.99
CA PHE A 97 3.41 1.81 3.92
C PHE A 97 3.14 0.40 3.40
N ILE A 98 3.75 0.11 2.25
CA ILE A 98 3.60 -1.14 1.50
C ILE A 98 4.99 -1.71 1.23
N ILE A 99 5.16 -3.01 1.44
CA ILE A 99 6.30 -3.76 0.91
C ILE A 99 5.83 -4.34 -0.42
N GLN A 100 6.36 -3.83 -1.54
CA GLN A 100 5.93 -4.27 -2.87
C GLN A 100 6.35 -5.71 -3.12
N HIS A 101 5.37 -6.59 -3.25
CA HIS A 101 5.57 -8.00 -3.61
C HIS A 101 5.55 -8.17 -5.14
N PRO A 102 6.33 -9.13 -5.72
CA PRO A 102 7.24 -10.05 -5.02
C PRO A 102 8.56 -9.42 -4.60
N VAL A 103 9.22 -10.03 -3.59
CA VAL A 103 10.61 -9.71 -3.27
C VAL A 103 11.53 -10.78 -3.89
N PRO A 104 12.79 -10.44 -4.28
CA PRO A 104 13.74 -11.40 -4.82
C PRO A 104 14.11 -12.50 -3.81
N ASP A 105 14.63 -13.62 -4.33
CA ASP A 105 15.20 -14.68 -3.51
C ASP A 105 16.27 -14.14 -2.56
N GLY A 106 16.26 -14.64 -1.32
CA GLY A 106 17.16 -14.19 -0.26
C GLY A 106 16.54 -13.18 0.71
N PHE A 107 15.43 -12.52 0.35
CA PHE A 107 14.66 -11.67 1.25
C PHE A 107 13.43 -12.42 1.77
N ASP A 108 13.12 -12.26 3.06
CA ASP A 108 11.95 -12.88 3.68
C ASP A 108 10.82 -11.84 3.82
N PHE A 109 9.91 -11.87 2.84
CA PHE A 109 8.73 -11.00 2.83
C PHE A 109 7.85 -11.18 4.06
N ASN A 110 7.65 -12.43 4.51
CA ASN A 110 6.74 -12.70 5.62
C ASN A 110 7.31 -12.19 6.95
N THR A 111 8.62 -12.35 7.15
CA THR A 111 9.31 -11.80 8.34
C THR A 111 9.28 -10.27 8.32
N ALA A 112 9.56 -9.64 7.18
CA ALA A 112 9.52 -8.19 7.03
C ALA A 112 8.09 -7.63 7.24
N LEU A 113 7.07 -8.31 6.69
CA LEU A 113 5.67 -7.96 6.89
C LEU A 113 5.27 -8.08 8.37
N ALA A 114 5.69 -9.13 9.07
CA ALA A 114 5.40 -9.31 10.49
C ALA A 114 6.12 -8.29 11.39
N ALA A 115 7.22 -7.69 10.91
CA ALA A 115 7.94 -6.63 11.61
C ALA A 115 7.36 -5.22 11.38
N MET A 116 6.45 -5.07 10.42
CA MET A 116 5.71 -3.83 10.16
C MET A 116 4.81 -3.51 11.37
N ASP A 117 4.66 -2.22 11.70
CA ASP A 117 3.60 -1.81 12.61
C ASP A 117 2.23 -2.08 11.95
N PRO A 118 1.38 -2.93 12.56
CA PRO A 118 0.06 -3.23 11.98
C PRO A 118 -0.82 -1.99 11.81
N ALA A 119 -0.56 -0.89 12.51
CA ALA A 119 -1.26 0.37 12.32
C ALA A 119 -0.81 1.10 11.04
N LYS A 120 0.36 0.76 10.49
CA LYS A 120 0.93 1.32 9.26
C LYS A 120 0.81 0.39 8.04
N ASP A 121 0.13 -0.75 8.18
CA ASP A 121 -0.09 -1.73 7.11
C ASP A 121 -1.16 -1.24 6.12
N ALA A 122 -0.72 -0.66 5.01
CA ALA A 122 -1.63 -0.12 4.00
C ALA A 122 -2.33 -1.20 3.15
N ASP A 123 -1.71 -2.37 2.99
CA ASP A 123 -2.29 -3.49 2.22
C ASP A 123 -3.20 -4.41 3.05
N GLY A 124 -3.21 -4.28 4.38
CA GLY A 124 -4.01 -5.12 5.28
C GLY A 124 -3.54 -6.57 5.33
N LEU A 125 -2.27 -6.84 4.99
CA LEU A 125 -1.71 -8.20 4.91
C LEU A 125 -1.00 -8.63 6.19
N HIS A 126 -0.74 -7.72 7.13
CA HIS A 126 -0.12 -8.04 8.41
C HIS A 126 -0.98 -9.08 9.16
N PRO A 127 -0.38 -10.12 9.80
CA PRO A 127 -1.14 -11.17 10.48
C PRO A 127 -2.18 -10.67 11.49
N VAL A 128 -1.91 -9.56 12.18
CA VAL A 128 -2.87 -8.92 13.10
C VAL A 128 -4.09 -8.38 12.33
N ASN A 129 -3.90 -7.73 11.19
CA ASN A 129 -5.00 -7.18 10.39
C ASN A 129 -5.80 -8.27 9.68
N LEU A 130 -5.14 -9.32 9.20
CA LEU A 130 -5.83 -10.52 8.70
C LEU A 130 -6.63 -11.21 9.80
N GLY A 131 -6.11 -11.25 11.03
CA GLY A 131 -6.85 -11.74 12.19
C GLY A 131 -8.12 -10.90 12.47
N ARG A 132 -8.01 -9.58 12.44
CA ARG A 132 -9.14 -8.65 12.57
C ARG A 132 -10.18 -8.87 11.47
N LEU A 133 -9.76 -9.04 10.22
CA LEU A 133 -10.66 -9.33 9.10
C LEU A 133 -11.46 -10.63 9.34
N VAL A 134 -10.80 -11.69 9.80
CA VAL A 134 -11.47 -12.97 10.13
C VAL A 134 -12.47 -12.79 11.29
N LEU A 135 -12.13 -11.99 12.28
CA LEU A 135 -12.98 -11.70 13.44
C LEU A 135 -14.07 -10.64 13.15
N GLN A 136 -14.08 -10.08 11.95
CA GLN A 136 -14.98 -8.97 11.55
C GLN A 136 -14.81 -7.72 12.45
N GLU A 137 -13.57 -7.46 12.86
CA GLU A 137 -13.17 -6.26 13.58
C GLU A 137 -12.69 -5.17 12.61
N ASP A 138 -12.77 -3.91 13.03
CA ASP A 138 -12.30 -2.77 12.23
C ASP A 138 -10.78 -2.82 12.03
N GLY A 139 -10.35 -2.55 10.81
CA GLY A 139 -8.95 -2.50 10.43
C GLY A 139 -8.74 -2.39 8.92
N PRO A 140 -7.49 -2.28 8.47
CA PRO A 140 -7.17 -2.33 7.05
C PRO A 140 -7.64 -3.65 6.43
N VAL A 141 -8.30 -3.56 5.27
CA VAL A 141 -8.81 -4.72 4.52
C VAL A 141 -8.06 -4.81 3.20
N PRO A 142 -7.50 -5.99 2.85
CA PRO A 142 -6.86 -6.18 1.55
C PRO A 142 -7.83 -5.87 0.40
N CYS A 143 -7.33 -5.28 -0.69
CA CYS A 143 -8.16 -4.81 -1.80
C CYS A 143 -9.06 -5.90 -2.40
N THR A 144 -8.57 -7.15 -2.51
CA THR A 144 -9.35 -8.25 -3.10
C THR A 144 -10.59 -8.62 -2.25
N PRO A 145 -10.50 -8.77 -0.92
CA PRO A 145 -11.68 -8.96 -0.08
C PRO A 145 -12.60 -7.73 0.03
N ALA A 146 -12.06 -6.52 -0.18
CA ALA A 146 -12.83 -5.28 -0.10
C ALA A 146 -13.66 -4.98 -1.35
N GLY A 147 -13.29 -5.58 -2.52
CA GLY A 147 -13.89 -5.34 -3.83
C GLY A 147 -15.11 -6.16 -4.21
#